data_8a09ea13aa61913cf13b5b8458e0de10
#
_entry.id   8a09ea13aa61913cf13b5b8458e0de10
#
_cell.length_a   1.000
_cell.length_b   1.000
_cell.length_c   1.000
_cell.angle_alpha   90.00
_cell.angle_beta   90.00
_cell.angle_gamma   90.00
#
_symmetry.space_group_name_H-M   'P 1'
#
loop_
_entity.id
_entity.type
_entity.pdbx_description
1 polymer ?
#
loop_
_entity_poly.entity_id
_entity_poly.type
_entity_poly.pdbx_seq_one_letter_code
_entity_poly.pdbx_strand_id
1 'polypeptide(L)'
;GYDKESATVFTAPLPADAGELAFWAKFGFAAEGSGLCRRRTPDLTAVKLVQDFLAARLTDPGLCIDATCGNGGDTAFLCRLVGEGGRVLGFDIQPEAIASTRQNLARKGFAAELHCDSHANLLQYVQPGTVDAVMFNFGWLPGADHGVFSHAQSSIPALEAALEALRPGGVLSAILYSGKVIGSDEKTEILQWMRSRPLKQCTTLVCGFAN
;
A
#
# COMPACT_ATOMS: atom_id res chain seq x y z
N GLY A 1 -14.92 24.87 2.42
CA GLY A 1 -15.46 24.03 3.45
C GLY A 1 -14.37 23.23 4.13
N TYR A 2 -14.39 23.28 5.43
CA TYR A 2 -13.48 22.50 6.26
C TYR A 2 -14.15 21.14 6.50
N ASP A 3 -13.60 20.09 5.93
CA ASP A 3 -14.03 18.74 6.24
C ASP A 3 -13.27 18.26 7.48
N LYS A 4 -13.98 18.03 8.58
CA LYS A 4 -13.39 17.60 9.85
C LYS A 4 -12.77 16.18 9.78
N GLU A 5 -13.18 15.37 8.82
CA GLU A 5 -12.64 14.02 8.65
C GLU A 5 -11.37 14.02 7.80
N SER A 6 -11.16 15.03 6.98
CA SER A 6 -9.97 15.16 6.14
C SER A 6 -9.27 16.50 6.29
N ALA A 7 -9.25 17.15 7.40
CA ALA A 7 -8.57 18.45 7.76
C ALA A 7 -7.51 19.02 6.77
N THR A 8 -7.55 18.61 5.52
CA THR A 8 -6.53 18.64 4.49
C THR A 8 -7.02 19.16 3.16
N VAL A 9 -8.31 19.55 3.05
CA VAL A 9 -8.87 20.09 1.81
C VAL A 9 -9.13 21.57 1.98
N PHE A 10 -8.43 22.37 1.17
CA PHE A 10 -8.64 23.81 1.05
C PHE A 10 -9.35 24.09 -0.27
N THR A 11 -10.42 24.89 -0.24
CA THR A 11 -11.17 25.26 -1.45
C THR A 11 -11.16 26.77 -1.64
N ALA A 12 -11.11 27.21 -2.90
CA ALA A 12 -11.25 28.58 -3.30
C ALA A 12 -12.15 28.67 -4.56
N PRO A 13 -12.73 29.83 -4.87
CA PRO A 13 -13.45 30.02 -6.13
C PRO A 13 -12.54 29.76 -7.33
N LEU A 14 -13.13 29.25 -8.43
CA LEU A 14 -12.40 29.08 -9.67
C LEU A 14 -12.07 30.47 -10.25
N PRO A 15 -10.79 30.76 -10.58
CA PRO A 15 -10.42 32.02 -11.18
C PRO A 15 -11.01 32.18 -12.59
N ALA A 16 -11.21 33.44 -13.00
CA ALA A 16 -11.74 33.76 -14.31
C ALA A 16 -10.68 33.70 -15.43
N ASP A 17 -9.40 33.75 -15.11
CA ASP A 17 -8.32 33.78 -16.10
C ASP A 17 -7.23 32.72 -15.83
N ALA A 18 -6.48 32.38 -16.92
CA ALA A 18 -5.45 31.37 -16.88
C ALA A 18 -4.19 31.78 -16.06
N GLY A 19 -3.92 33.09 -15.96
CA GLY A 19 -2.79 33.61 -15.20
C GLY A 19 -3.00 33.43 -13.70
N GLU A 20 -4.20 33.69 -13.23
CA GLU A 20 -4.59 33.48 -11.85
C GLU A 20 -4.62 31.98 -11.51
N LEU A 21 -5.08 31.14 -12.45
CA LEU A 21 -5.04 29.69 -12.30
C LEU A 21 -3.59 29.18 -12.16
N ALA A 22 -2.69 29.69 -12.99
CA ALA A 22 -1.26 29.37 -12.93
C ALA A 22 -0.61 29.85 -11.62
N PHE A 23 -1.04 30.99 -11.09
CA PHE A 23 -0.62 31.48 -9.78
C PHE A 23 -1.02 30.50 -8.66
N TRP A 24 -2.28 30.11 -8.61
CA TRP A 24 -2.79 29.17 -7.60
C TRP A 24 -2.15 27.79 -7.70
N ALA A 25 -1.83 27.34 -8.92
CA ALA A 25 -1.15 26.05 -9.13
C ALA A 25 0.23 25.98 -8.45
N LYS A 26 0.95 27.12 -8.34
CA LYS A 26 2.23 27.20 -7.60
C LYS A 26 2.07 26.91 -6.11
N PHE A 27 0.88 27.08 -5.55
CA PHE A 27 0.56 26.77 -4.17
C PHE A 27 -0.13 25.40 -4.01
N GLY A 28 -0.13 24.57 -5.07
CA GLY A 28 -0.67 23.23 -5.07
C GLY A 28 -2.20 23.15 -5.18
N PHE A 29 -2.86 24.25 -5.63
CA PHE A 29 -4.27 24.19 -5.98
C PHE A 29 -4.46 23.67 -7.40
N ALA A 30 -5.50 22.87 -7.59
CA ALA A 30 -5.97 22.39 -8.90
C ALA A 30 -7.44 22.71 -9.10
N ALA A 31 -7.85 22.91 -10.34
CA ALA A 31 -9.26 23.07 -10.68
C ALA A 31 -10.01 21.74 -10.46
N GLU A 32 -11.09 21.79 -9.68
CA GLU A 32 -11.94 20.63 -9.40
C GLU A 32 -13.40 21.08 -9.35
N GLY A 33 -14.20 20.61 -10.30
CA GLY A 33 -15.58 21.06 -10.46
C GLY A 33 -15.67 22.57 -10.72
N SER A 34 -16.44 23.31 -9.91
CA SER A 34 -16.65 24.75 -10.03
C SER A 34 -15.67 25.60 -9.19
N GLY A 35 -14.59 25.00 -8.65
CA GLY A 35 -13.65 25.70 -7.79
C GLY A 35 -12.22 25.23 -7.91
N LEU A 36 -11.36 25.84 -7.11
CA LEU A 36 -10.00 25.36 -6.85
C LEU A 36 -9.99 24.48 -5.61
N CYS A 37 -9.26 23.40 -5.65
CA CYS A 37 -9.05 22.50 -4.53
C CYS A 37 -7.55 22.28 -4.30
N ARG A 38 -7.12 22.35 -3.05
CA ARG A 38 -5.81 21.90 -2.60
C ARG A 38 -5.98 20.85 -1.53
N ARG A 39 -5.48 19.65 -1.80
CA ARG A 39 -5.41 18.58 -0.82
C ARG A 39 -4.02 18.59 -0.18
N ARG A 40 -3.98 18.79 1.13
CA ARG A 40 -2.75 18.62 1.88
C ARG A 40 -2.55 17.12 2.11
N THR A 41 -1.55 16.54 1.44
CA THR A 41 -1.10 15.19 1.82
C THR A 41 -0.40 15.30 3.17
N PRO A 42 -0.78 14.53 4.18
CA PRO A 42 -0.04 14.48 5.44
C PRO A 42 1.44 14.15 5.16
N ASP A 43 2.36 14.83 5.84
CA ASP A 43 3.80 14.59 5.69
C ASP A 43 4.16 13.17 6.15
N LEU A 44 3.38 12.62 7.09
CA LEU A 44 3.49 11.25 7.56
C LEU A 44 2.20 10.49 7.32
N THR A 45 2.27 9.47 6.46
CA THR A 45 1.18 8.49 6.23
C THR A 45 1.66 7.10 6.64
N ALA A 46 0.73 6.17 6.87
CA ALA A 46 1.09 4.77 7.16
C ALA A 46 1.96 4.18 6.03
N VAL A 47 1.60 4.44 4.78
CA VAL A 47 2.37 4.01 3.60
C VAL A 47 3.78 4.59 3.61
N LYS A 48 3.92 5.91 3.82
CA LYS A 48 5.23 6.57 3.88
C LYS A 48 6.10 6.03 5.01
N LEU A 49 5.52 5.83 6.19
CA LEU A 49 6.22 5.26 7.35
C LEU A 49 6.77 3.86 7.04
N VAL A 50 5.95 3.00 6.44
CA VAL A 50 6.37 1.64 6.03
C VAL A 50 7.46 1.69 4.96
N GLN A 51 7.31 2.52 3.93
CA GLN A 51 8.31 2.66 2.87
C GLN A 51 9.64 3.17 3.41
N ASP A 52 9.64 4.17 4.28
CA ASP A 52 10.87 4.68 4.92
C ASP A 52 11.53 3.63 5.81
N PHE A 53 10.74 2.88 6.58
CA PHE A 53 11.25 1.77 7.38
C PHE A 53 11.90 0.69 6.53
N LEU A 54 11.26 0.24 5.45
CA LEU A 54 11.81 -0.76 4.54
C LEU A 54 13.09 -0.28 3.87
N ALA A 55 13.11 0.97 3.38
CA ALA A 55 14.29 1.57 2.76
C ALA A 55 15.48 1.69 3.72
N ALA A 56 15.22 1.95 5.01
CA ALA A 56 16.26 2.01 6.02
C ALA A 56 16.73 0.63 6.51
N ARG A 57 15.88 -0.39 6.43
CA ARG A 57 16.13 -1.72 7.00
C ARG A 57 16.74 -2.70 6.02
N LEU A 58 16.40 -2.59 4.74
CA LEU A 58 16.83 -3.52 3.70
C LEU A 58 17.97 -2.92 2.89
N THR A 59 19.09 -3.63 2.84
CA THR A 59 20.22 -3.29 1.99
C THR A 59 20.24 -4.27 0.83
N ASP A 60 20.16 -3.74 -0.41
CA ASP A 60 20.17 -4.50 -1.67
C ASP A 60 19.24 -5.73 -1.68
N PRO A 61 17.92 -5.55 -1.43
CA PRO A 61 16.99 -6.68 -1.46
C PRO A 61 16.88 -7.25 -2.88
N GLY A 62 16.92 -8.59 -2.97
CA GLY A 62 16.85 -9.31 -4.26
C GLY A 62 15.42 -9.64 -4.69
N LEU A 63 14.50 -9.88 -3.73
CA LEU A 63 13.14 -10.31 -4.01
C LEU A 63 12.15 -9.68 -3.02
N CYS A 64 11.22 -8.89 -3.53
CA CYS A 64 10.15 -8.29 -2.74
C CYS A 64 8.77 -8.60 -3.32
N ILE A 65 7.76 -8.61 -2.46
CA ILE A 65 6.37 -8.88 -2.84
C ILE A 65 5.46 -7.74 -2.40
N ASP A 66 4.65 -7.23 -3.33
CA ASP A 66 3.47 -6.43 -3.06
C ASP A 66 2.24 -7.35 -3.12
N ALA A 67 1.71 -7.69 -1.96
CA ALA A 67 0.61 -8.65 -1.85
C ALA A 67 -0.78 -8.02 -2.11
N THR A 68 -0.83 -6.70 -2.38
CA THR A 68 -2.06 -5.92 -2.60
C THR A 68 -1.79 -4.76 -3.54
N CYS A 69 -1.54 -5.06 -4.82
CA CYS A 69 -1.04 -4.09 -5.80
C CYS A 69 -1.87 -2.81 -5.95
N GLY A 70 -3.20 -2.95 -5.99
CA GLY A 70 -4.11 -1.83 -6.20
C GLY A 70 -3.73 -0.99 -7.43
N ASN A 71 -3.33 0.26 -7.19
CA ASN A 71 -2.86 1.17 -8.25
C ASN A 71 -1.34 1.14 -8.48
N GLY A 72 -0.61 0.21 -7.85
CA GLY A 72 0.82 -0.02 -8.07
C GLY A 72 1.74 1.01 -7.41
N GLY A 73 1.28 1.69 -6.35
CA GLY A 73 2.09 2.64 -5.61
C GLY A 73 3.23 1.96 -4.86
N ASP A 74 2.90 0.94 -4.07
CA ASP A 74 3.85 0.15 -3.30
C ASP A 74 4.68 -0.76 -4.19
N THR A 75 4.09 -1.32 -5.26
CA THR A 75 4.83 -2.07 -6.28
C THR A 75 5.95 -1.22 -6.90
N ALA A 76 5.66 0.03 -7.28
CA ALA A 76 6.67 0.94 -7.84
C ALA A 76 7.74 1.33 -6.81
N PHE A 77 7.37 1.46 -5.54
CA PHE A 77 8.34 1.66 -4.46
C PHE A 77 9.28 0.47 -4.33
N LEU A 78 8.74 -0.76 -4.30
CA LEU A 78 9.55 -1.98 -4.23
C LEU A 78 10.47 -2.14 -5.44
N CYS A 79 9.99 -1.85 -6.67
CA CYS A 79 10.87 -1.86 -7.86
C CYS A 79 12.06 -0.92 -7.73
N ARG A 80 11.86 0.27 -7.15
CA ARG A 80 12.96 1.20 -6.86
C ARG A 80 13.90 0.67 -5.79
N LEU A 81 13.36 0.01 -4.78
CA LEU A 81 14.12 -0.51 -3.65
C LEU A 81 15.04 -1.67 -4.03
N VAL A 82 14.54 -2.60 -4.87
CA VAL A 82 15.34 -3.76 -5.32
C VAL A 82 16.36 -3.39 -6.43
N GLY A 83 16.15 -2.26 -7.12
CA GLY A 83 17.04 -1.85 -8.22
C GLY A 83 16.98 -2.77 -9.44
N GLU A 84 17.98 -2.63 -10.36
CA GLU A 84 18.01 -3.33 -11.65
C GLU A 84 18.22 -4.85 -11.53
N GLY A 85 18.87 -5.30 -10.45
CA GLY A 85 19.18 -6.72 -10.23
C GLY A 85 18.11 -7.51 -9.48
N GLY A 86 17.13 -6.82 -8.91
CA GLY A 86 16.12 -7.43 -8.08
C GLY A 86 14.81 -7.75 -8.82
N ARG A 87 13.95 -8.49 -8.14
CA ARG A 87 12.64 -8.92 -8.64
C ARG A 87 11.53 -8.43 -7.71
N VAL A 88 10.42 -8.02 -8.30
CA VAL A 88 9.20 -7.70 -7.56
C VAL A 88 8.06 -8.54 -8.11
N LEU A 89 7.36 -9.24 -7.24
CA LEU A 89 6.07 -9.86 -7.53
C LEU A 89 4.95 -8.98 -6.98
N GLY A 90 3.88 -8.87 -7.73
CA GLY A 90 2.69 -8.15 -7.32
C GLY A 90 1.43 -8.99 -7.46
N PHE A 91 0.58 -8.97 -6.44
CA PHE A 91 -0.67 -9.75 -6.39
C PHE A 91 -1.87 -8.83 -6.22
N ASP A 92 -2.92 -9.11 -6.95
CA ASP A 92 -4.25 -8.57 -6.72
C ASP A 92 -5.29 -9.51 -7.34
N ILE A 93 -6.43 -9.67 -6.69
CA ILE A 93 -7.53 -10.50 -7.21
C ILE A 93 -8.34 -9.78 -8.29
N GLN A 94 -8.19 -8.45 -8.41
CA GLN A 94 -8.93 -7.63 -9.35
C GLN A 94 -8.10 -7.41 -10.64
N PRO A 95 -8.60 -7.83 -11.82
CA PRO A 95 -7.90 -7.60 -13.09
C PRO A 95 -7.62 -6.11 -13.37
N GLU A 96 -8.52 -5.24 -12.91
CA GLU A 96 -8.42 -3.78 -13.07
C GLU A 96 -7.25 -3.22 -12.26
N ALA A 97 -7.01 -3.74 -11.06
CA ALA A 97 -5.86 -3.39 -10.22
C ALA A 97 -4.55 -3.81 -10.90
N ILE A 98 -4.48 -5.02 -11.41
CA ILE A 98 -3.33 -5.52 -12.18
C ILE A 98 -3.06 -4.65 -13.43
N ALA A 99 -4.11 -4.29 -14.18
CA ALA A 99 -3.97 -3.41 -15.34
C ALA A 99 -3.47 -2.00 -14.94
N SER A 100 -4.05 -1.42 -13.88
CA SER A 100 -3.65 -0.11 -13.33
C SER A 100 -2.20 -0.12 -12.87
N THR A 101 -1.79 -1.14 -12.12
CA THR A 101 -0.41 -1.32 -11.66
C THR A 101 0.55 -1.41 -12.84
N ARG A 102 0.24 -2.24 -13.84
CA ARG A 102 1.09 -2.37 -15.05
C ARG A 102 1.28 -1.03 -15.76
N GLN A 103 0.20 -0.27 -15.92
CA GLN A 103 0.27 1.06 -16.55
C GLN A 103 1.10 2.05 -15.71
N ASN A 104 0.93 2.04 -14.38
CA ASN A 104 1.69 2.90 -13.48
C ASN A 104 3.19 2.58 -13.54
N LEU A 105 3.56 1.30 -13.49
CA LEU A 105 4.96 0.85 -13.60
C LEU A 105 5.57 1.26 -14.95
N ALA A 106 4.88 1.02 -16.06
CA ALA A 106 5.35 1.39 -17.39
C ALA A 106 5.65 2.90 -17.52
N ARG A 107 4.76 3.76 -16.97
CA ARG A 107 4.98 5.21 -16.94
C ARG A 107 6.21 5.63 -16.15
N LYS A 108 6.64 4.83 -15.18
CA LYS A 108 7.80 5.08 -14.31
C LYS A 108 9.07 4.36 -14.78
N GLY A 109 9.00 3.59 -15.87
CA GLY A 109 10.13 2.80 -16.36
C GLY A 109 10.45 1.57 -15.52
N PHE A 110 9.47 1.06 -14.73
CA PHE A 110 9.62 -0.14 -13.92
C PHE A 110 8.89 -1.34 -14.53
N ALA A 111 9.31 -2.55 -14.13
CA ALA A 111 8.63 -3.80 -14.44
C ALA A 111 8.54 -4.66 -13.18
N ALA A 112 7.45 -5.43 -13.06
CA ALA A 112 7.23 -6.41 -12.02
C ALA A 112 6.47 -7.61 -12.58
N GLU A 113 6.58 -8.76 -11.93
CA GLU A 113 5.79 -9.94 -12.21
C GLU A 113 4.41 -9.79 -11.55
N LEU A 114 3.37 -9.52 -12.34
CA LEU A 114 2.04 -9.23 -11.83
C LEU A 114 1.10 -10.43 -12.01
N HIS A 115 0.49 -10.85 -10.91
CA HIS A 115 -0.39 -12.02 -10.84
C HIS A 115 -1.80 -11.59 -10.42
N CYS A 116 -2.79 -11.90 -11.28
CA CYS A 116 -4.20 -11.77 -10.94
C CYS A 116 -4.62 -13.00 -10.13
N ASP A 117 -4.22 -13.04 -8.87
CA ASP A 117 -4.43 -14.16 -7.97
C ASP A 117 -4.51 -13.69 -6.52
N SER A 118 -4.99 -14.55 -5.65
CA SER A 118 -5.01 -14.30 -4.21
C SER A 118 -3.59 -14.29 -3.64
N HIS A 119 -3.29 -13.30 -2.82
CA HIS A 119 -2.06 -13.24 -2.04
C HIS A 119 -1.86 -14.45 -1.10
N ALA A 120 -2.91 -15.20 -0.78
CA ALA A 120 -2.80 -16.47 -0.05
C ALA A 120 -2.05 -17.56 -0.83
N ASN A 121 -1.96 -17.41 -2.15
CA ASN A 121 -1.28 -18.36 -3.04
C ASN A 121 0.20 -18.02 -3.30
N LEU A 122 0.76 -17.01 -2.63
CA LEU A 122 2.10 -16.48 -2.93
C LEU A 122 3.21 -17.56 -2.90
N LEU A 123 3.08 -18.60 -2.08
CA LEU A 123 4.04 -19.73 -2.03
C LEU A 123 4.03 -20.62 -3.30
N GLN A 124 3.08 -20.45 -4.20
CA GLN A 124 3.14 -21.12 -5.53
C GLN A 124 4.11 -20.42 -6.48
N TYR A 125 4.52 -19.18 -6.17
CA TYR A 125 5.32 -18.30 -7.02
C TYR A 125 6.74 -18.08 -6.49
N VAL A 126 6.98 -18.34 -5.20
CA VAL A 126 8.28 -18.18 -4.56
C VAL A 126 8.61 -19.35 -3.67
N GLN A 127 9.92 -19.60 -3.47
CA GLN A 127 10.37 -20.61 -2.52
C GLN A 127 10.33 -20.06 -1.08
N PRO A 128 10.00 -20.87 -0.08
CA PRO A 128 10.12 -20.50 1.31
C PRO A 128 11.54 -19.99 1.65
N GLY A 129 11.60 -18.96 2.49
CA GLY A 129 12.87 -18.41 2.99
C GLY A 129 13.69 -17.61 1.98
N THR A 130 13.09 -17.12 0.87
CA THR A 130 13.82 -16.40 -0.19
C THR A 130 13.45 -14.95 -0.33
N VAL A 131 12.36 -14.49 0.28
CA VAL A 131 11.81 -13.15 0.10
C VAL A 131 12.38 -12.18 1.13
N ASP A 132 12.79 -10.99 0.69
CA ASP A 132 13.32 -9.94 1.55
C ASP A 132 12.23 -9.13 2.25
N ALA A 133 11.17 -8.81 1.51
CA ALA A 133 10.02 -8.08 2.06
C ALA A 133 8.70 -8.49 1.43
N VAL A 134 7.66 -8.52 2.25
CA VAL A 134 6.27 -8.63 1.79
C VAL A 134 5.47 -7.46 2.35
N MET A 135 4.79 -6.72 1.47
CA MET A 135 3.91 -5.60 1.83
C MET A 135 2.45 -5.98 1.63
N PHE A 136 1.64 -5.70 2.65
CA PHE A 136 0.18 -5.75 2.58
C PHE A 136 -0.40 -4.37 2.88
N ASN A 137 -1.36 -3.97 2.09
CA ASN A 137 -2.15 -2.77 2.30
C ASN A 137 -3.63 -3.21 2.28
N PHE A 138 -4.09 -3.75 3.41
CA PHE A 138 -5.45 -4.30 3.54
C PHE A 138 -6.48 -3.19 3.52
N GLY A 139 -7.42 -3.27 2.59
CA GLY A 139 -8.45 -2.26 2.40
C GLY A 139 -9.19 -2.50 1.08
N TRP A 140 -9.77 -1.46 0.55
CA TRP A 140 -10.42 -1.47 -0.76
C TRP A 140 -9.62 -0.64 -1.77
N LEU A 141 -9.77 -0.97 -3.05
CA LEU A 141 -9.18 -0.18 -4.14
C LEU A 141 -9.87 1.19 -4.19
N PRO A 142 -9.15 2.31 -4.05
CA PRO A 142 -9.75 3.64 -4.17
C PRO A 142 -10.42 3.82 -5.52
N GLY A 143 -11.74 4.11 -5.51
CA GLY A 143 -12.56 4.32 -6.72
C GLY A 143 -13.20 3.05 -7.30
N ALA A 144 -13.01 1.88 -6.69
CA ALA A 144 -13.70 0.65 -7.07
C ALA A 144 -14.97 0.41 -6.22
N ASP A 145 -15.75 -0.60 -6.63
CA ASP A 145 -16.93 -1.02 -5.88
C ASP A 145 -16.54 -1.51 -4.47
N HIS A 146 -17.18 -0.95 -3.44
CA HIS A 146 -16.94 -1.27 -2.04
C HIS A 146 -17.38 -2.69 -1.63
N GLY A 147 -17.84 -3.51 -2.57
CA GLY A 147 -18.24 -4.91 -2.33
C GLY A 147 -17.06 -5.90 -2.28
N VAL A 148 -15.86 -5.50 -2.76
CA VAL A 148 -14.67 -6.35 -2.77
C VAL A 148 -13.65 -5.80 -1.78
N PHE A 149 -13.50 -6.46 -0.65
CA PHE A 149 -12.54 -6.10 0.40
C PHE A 149 -11.93 -7.37 1.02
N SER A 150 -10.79 -7.19 1.71
CA SER A 150 -10.13 -8.28 2.41
C SER A 150 -10.95 -8.76 3.63
N HIS A 151 -10.85 -10.04 3.93
CA HIS A 151 -11.45 -10.65 5.11
C HIS A 151 -10.38 -11.40 5.89
N ALA A 152 -10.48 -11.46 7.21
CA ALA A 152 -9.52 -12.17 8.06
C ALA A 152 -9.32 -13.63 7.64
N GLN A 153 -10.36 -14.25 7.09
CA GLN A 153 -10.31 -15.63 6.58
C GLN A 153 -9.34 -15.83 5.39
N SER A 154 -9.09 -14.77 4.60
CA SER A 154 -8.08 -14.79 3.52
C SER A 154 -6.77 -14.12 3.94
N SER A 155 -6.85 -13.12 4.81
CA SER A 155 -5.70 -12.31 5.22
C SER A 155 -4.75 -13.05 6.15
N ILE A 156 -5.27 -13.84 7.12
CA ILE A 156 -4.42 -14.62 8.03
C ILE A 156 -3.63 -15.70 7.29
N PRO A 157 -4.22 -16.56 6.42
CA PRO A 157 -3.45 -17.49 5.61
C PRO A 157 -2.39 -16.82 4.73
N ALA A 158 -2.70 -15.64 4.18
CA ALA A 158 -1.73 -14.88 3.39
C ALA A 158 -0.55 -14.37 4.22
N LEU A 159 -0.82 -13.89 5.44
CA LEU A 159 0.24 -13.48 6.37
C LEU A 159 1.11 -14.66 6.82
N GLU A 160 0.52 -15.86 6.99
CA GLU A 160 1.27 -17.10 7.29
C GLU A 160 2.15 -17.51 6.12
N ALA A 161 1.62 -17.50 4.91
CA ALA A 161 2.38 -17.77 3.69
C ALA A 161 3.52 -16.74 3.49
N ALA A 162 3.26 -15.48 3.79
CA ALA A 162 4.28 -14.44 3.73
C ALA A 162 5.40 -14.63 4.76
N LEU A 163 5.07 -15.02 6.00
CA LEU A 163 6.08 -15.35 7.02
C LEU A 163 6.94 -16.54 6.61
N GLU A 164 6.36 -17.55 5.96
CA GLU A 164 7.09 -18.71 5.42
C GLU A 164 7.98 -18.32 4.24
N ALA A 165 7.51 -17.43 3.38
CA ALA A 165 8.27 -16.94 2.22
C ALA A 165 9.49 -16.11 2.63
N LEU A 166 9.41 -15.38 3.75
CA LEU A 166 10.48 -14.47 4.19
C LEU A 166 11.76 -15.22 4.59
N ARG A 167 12.89 -14.71 4.10
CA ARG A 167 14.20 -15.14 4.61
C ARG A 167 14.41 -14.68 6.05
N PRO A 168 15.38 -15.30 6.79
CA PRO A 168 15.80 -14.78 8.07
C PRO A 168 16.21 -13.30 7.98
N GLY A 169 15.61 -12.45 8.82
CA GLY A 169 15.82 -10.99 8.81
C GLY A 169 14.99 -10.24 7.76
N GLY A 170 14.16 -10.93 6.99
CA GLY A 170 13.17 -10.32 6.10
C GLY A 170 12.08 -9.56 6.85
N VAL A 171 11.32 -8.74 6.14
CA VAL A 171 10.32 -7.84 6.73
C VAL A 171 8.93 -8.09 6.13
N LEU A 172 7.94 -8.31 6.99
CA LEU A 172 6.54 -8.26 6.64
C LEU A 172 5.94 -6.95 7.15
N SER A 173 5.30 -6.20 6.30
CA SER A 173 4.52 -5.02 6.67
C SER A 173 3.05 -5.21 6.33
N ALA A 174 2.17 -4.79 7.24
CA ALA A 174 0.73 -4.84 7.03
C ALA A 174 0.11 -3.51 7.48
N ILE A 175 -0.52 -2.80 6.55
CA ILE A 175 -1.32 -1.62 6.86
C ILE A 175 -2.77 -2.06 6.98
N LEU A 176 -3.36 -1.80 8.16
CA LEU A 176 -4.73 -2.18 8.48
C LEU A 176 -5.56 -0.91 8.64
N TYR A 177 -6.52 -0.71 7.76
CA TYR A 177 -7.47 0.40 7.87
C TYR A 177 -8.65 0.01 8.75
N SER A 178 -9.10 0.94 9.58
CA SER A 178 -10.32 0.78 10.37
C SER A 178 -11.29 1.91 10.01
N GLY A 179 -12.40 1.56 9.36
CA GLY A 179 -13.51 2.48 9.07
C GLY A 179 -14.75 2.15 9.90
N LYS A 180 -15.75 3.04 9.90
CA LYS A 180 -17.02 2.86 10.64
C LYS A 180 -17.87 1.69 10.14
N VAL A 181 -17.60 1.14 8.97
CA VAL A 181 -18.49 0.15 8.31
C VAL A 181 -17.79 -1.18 8.04
N ILE A 182 -16.47 -1.21 7.88
CA ILE A 182 -15.74 -2.42 7.46
C ILE A 182 -14.35 -2.42 8.10
N GLY A 183 -13.87 -3.58 8.57
CA GLY A 183 -12.48 -3.79 8.96
C GLY A 183 -12.20 -3.81 10.47
N SER A 184 -13.18 -3.54 11.35
CA SER A 184 -12.94 -3.63 12.80
C SER A 184 -12.64 -5.07 13.23
N ASP A 185 -13.34 -6.04 12.69
CA ASP A 185 -13.19 -7.45 13.05
C ASP A 185 -11.91 -8.02 12.43
N GLU A 186 -11.66 -7.79 11.14
CA GLU A 186 -10.43 -8.20 10.46
C GLU A 186 -9.18 -7.65 11.16
N LYS A 187 -9.16 -6.34 11.45
CA LYS A 187 -8.05 -5.72 12.19
C LYS A 187 -7.83 -6.38 13.54
N THR A 188 -8.90 -6.64 14.29
CA THR A 188 -8.83 -7.25 15.61
C THR A 188 -8.28 -8.66 15.54
N GLU A 189 -8.76 -9.47 14.60
CA GLU A 189 -8.32 -10.85 14.38
C GLU A 189 -6.85 -10.91 13.94
N ILE A 190 -6.43 -10.04 13.00
CA ILE A 190 -5.03 -9.95 12.56
C ILE A 190 -4.13 -9.54 13.73
N LEU A 191 -4.50 -8.52 14.52
CA LEU A 191 -3.71 -8.10 15.68
C LEU A 191 -3.62 -9.19 16.75
N GLN A 192 -4.68 -9.95 16.98
CA GLN A 192 -4.68 -11.09 17.89
C GLN A 192 -3.77 -12.20 17.39
N TRP A 193 -3.86 -12.52 16.09
CA TRP A 193 -2.98 -13.50 15.44
C TRP A 193 -1.51 -13.07 15.56
N MET A 194 -1.16 -11.82 15.25
CA MET A 194 0.20 -11.29 15.37
C MET A 194 0.74 -11.42 16.80
N ARG A 195 -0.05 -11.08 17.81
CA ARG A 195 0.32 -11.19 19.23
C ARG A 195 0.54 -12.64 19.69
N SER A 196 -0.08 -13.60 19.01
CA SER A 196 0.09 -15.02 19.30
C SER A 196 1.40 -15.62 18.75
N ARG A 197 2.13 -14.88 17.89
CA ARG A 197 3.38 -15.39 17.30
C ARG A 197 4.50 -15.39 18.33
N PRO A 198 5.28 -16.48 18.41
CA PRO A 198 6.42 -16.54 19.34
C PRO A 198 7.56 -15.62 18.86
N LEU A 199 8.24 -14.98 19.80
CA LEU A 199 9.40 -14.09 19.51
C LEU A 199 10.51 -14.77 18.70
N LYS A 200 10.68 -16.09 18.85
CA LYS A 200 11.67 -16.85 18.06
C LYS A 200 11.31 -16.91 16.57
N GLN A 201 10.05 -16.71 16.21
CA GLN A 201 9.58 -16.68 14.82
C GLN A 201 9.68 -15.28 14.23
N CYS A 202 9.18 -14.29 14.93
CA CYS A 202 9.20 -12.90 14.47
C CYS A 202 9.10 -11.91 15.64
N THR A 203 9.63 -10.71 15.45
CA THR A 203 9.37 -9.56 16.32
C THR A 203 8.29 -8.69 15.69
N THR A 204 7.20 -8.46 16.39
CA THR A 204 6.08 -7.65 15.91
C THR A 204 6.11 -6.27 16.50
N LEU A 205 6.06 -5.24 15.66
CA LEU A 205 5.86 -3.85 16.03
C LEU A 205 4.49 -3.38 15.52
N VAL A 206 3.71 -2.75 16.38
CA VAL A 206 2.43 -2.14 16.01
C VAL A 206 2.53 -0.64 16.20
N CYS A 207 2.31 0.11 15.10
CA CYS A 207 2.24 1.56 15.10
C CYS A 207 0.81 2.00 14.76
N GLY A 208 0.30 2.99 15.47
CA GLY A 208 -1.02 3.55 15.22
C GLY A 208 -0.99 5.06 15.24
N PHE A 209 -1.80 5.70 14.39
CA PHE A 209 -2.08 7.11 14.49
C PHE A 209 -3.14 7.32 15.58
N ALA A 210 -2.92 8.30 16.44
CA ALA A 210 -3.80 8.58 17.58
C ALA A 210 -5.01 9.49 17.23
N ASN A 211 -5.03 10.04 16.02
CA ASN A 211 -6.03 10.98 15.50
C ASN A 211 -6.62 10.52 14.17
#